data_cc50ac5c3ae583e7426f9e49d398b30a
#
_entry.id   cc50ac5c3ae583e7426f9e49d398b30a
#
_cell.length_a   1.000
_cell.length_b   1.000
_cell.length_c   1.000
_cell.angle_alpha   90.00
_cell.angle_beta   90.00
_cell.angle_gamma   90.00
#
_symmetry.space_group_name_H-M   'P 1'
#
loop_
_entity.id
_entity.type
_entity.pdbx_description
1 polymer ?
#
loop_
_entity_poly.entity_id
_entity_poly.type
_entity_poly.pdbx_seq_one_letter_code
_entity_poly.pdbx_strand_id
1 'polypeptide(L)'
;MPYSDTGERVTPVLEFPSRDGLVVEAIRVDYKPAGFTHGTHRHPAGAYVYVIDGSVMFGLDDGEPVVLKAGESFYEPPGALHSVSRNASQELPASLIAFFVLDEGECATVYDRD
;
A
#
# COMPACT_ATOMS: atom_id res chain seq x y z
N MET A 1 5.81 8.73 13.67
CA MET A 1 6.70 7.66 13.18
C MET A 1 7.66 8.22 12.14
N PRO A 2 8.93 7.84 12.19
CA PRO A 2 9.90 8.37 11.23
C PRO A 2 9.72 7.73 9.86
N TYR A 3 10.25 8.40 8.82
CA TYR A 3 10.36 7.81 7.50
C TYR A 3 11.50 6.79 7.47
N SER A 4 11.35 5.76 6.63
CA SER A 4 12.41 4.81 6.34
C SER A 4 13.50 5.47 5.50
N ASP A 5 14.60 4.77 5.28
CA ASP A 5 15.70 5.24 4.43
C ASP A 5 15.27 5.44 2.97
N THR A 6 14.20 4.76 2.55
CA THR A 6 13.66 4.91 1.19
C THR A 6 12.58 6.00 1.09
N GLY A 7 12.32 6.73 2.17
CA GLY A 7 11.36 7.83 2.18
C GLY A 7 9.90 7.39 2.33
N GLU A 8 9.68 6.22 2.89
CA GLU A 8 8.35 5.72 3.18
C GLU A 8 8.05 5.79 4.68
N ARG A 9 6.81 6.13 5.02
CA ARG A 9 6.30 6.03 6.39
C ARG A 9 4.96 5.33 6.37
N VAL A 10 4.84 4.24 7.14
CA VAL A 10 3.60 3.48 7.27
C VAL A 10 3.03 3.73 8.64
N THR A 11 1.79 4.21 8.71
CA THR A 11 1.11 4.52 9.96
C THR A 11 -0.18 3.73 10.06
N PRO A 12 -0.38 2.94 11.13
CA PRO A 12 -1.67 2.28 11.36
C PRO A 12 -2.78 3.33 11.53
N VAL A 13 -3.92 3.08 10.90
CA VAL A 13 -5.07 4.00 10.94
C VAL A 13 -6.22 3.42 11.75
N LEU A 14 -6.62 2.18 11.42
CA LEU A 14 -7.70 1.51 12.14
C LEU A 14 -7.52 0.00 12.09
N GLU A 15 -8.14 -0.64 13.07
CA GLU A 15 -8.27 -2.09 13.12
C GLU A 15 -9.54 -2.38 13.92
N PHE A 16 -10.57 -2.87 13.25
CA PHE A 16 -11.88 -3.12 13.88
C PHE A 16 -12.44 -4.46 13.43
N PRO A 17 -13.17 -5.15 14.32
CA PRO A 17 -13.90 -6.34 13.90
C PRO A 17 -14.98 -5.98 12.88
N SER A 18 -15.20 -6.87 11.93
CA SER A 18 -16.24 -6.78 10.94
C SER A 18 -17.20 -7.96 11.15
N ARG A 19 -18.03 -8.28 10.14
CA ARG A 19 -18.94 -9.42 10.19
C ARG A 19 -18.21 -10.73 9.94
N ASP A 20 -18.78 -11.83 10.41
CA ASP A 20 -18.33 -13.20 10.11
C ASP A 20 -16.88 -13.51 10.55
N GLY A 21 -16.44 -12.91 11.65
CA GLY A 21 -15.08 -13.15 12.16
C GLY A 21 -13.99 -12.45 11.40
N LEU A 22 -14.34 -11.55 10.48
CA LEU A 22 -13.39 -10.78 9.71
C LEU A 22 -12.94 -9.54 10.51
N VAL A 23 -11.78 -9.01 10.12
CA VAL A 23 -11.20 -7.79 10.69
C VAL A 23 -10.91 -6.84 9.54
N VAL A 24 -11.25 -5.56 9.70
CA VAL A 24 -10.85 -4.51 8.75
C VAL A 24 -9.68 -3.77 9.33
N GLU A 25 -8.57 -3.74 8.61
CA GLU A 25 -7.39 -2.93 8.93
C GLU A 25 -7.17 -1.89 7.86
N ALA A 26 -6.65 -0.74 8.26
CA ALA A 26 -6.18 0.26 7.30
C ALA A 26 -4.85 0.84 7.76
N ILE A 27 -4.00 1.13 6.78
CA ILE A 27 -2.74 1.83 6.98
C ILE A 27 -2.69 3.05 6.08
N ARG A 28 -2.00 4.08 6.55
CA ARG A 28 -1.65 5.23 5.71
C ARG A 28 -0.19 5.09 5.32
N VAL A 29 0.10 5.29 4.05
CA VAL A 29 1.48 5.31 3.54
C VAL A 29 1.77 6.72 3.03
N ASP A 30 2.83 7.30 3.56
CA ASP A 30 3.33 8.60 3.13
C ASP A 30 4.68 8.41 2.47
N TYR A 31 4.85 9.00 1.29
CA TYR A 31 6.11 9.01 0.56
C TYR A 31 6.67 10.43 0.49
N LYS A 32 7.93 10.60 0.83
CA LYS A 32 8.67 11.81 0.49
C LYS A 32 8.82 11.90 -1.04
N PRO A 33 9.17 13.07 -1.59
CA PRO A 33 9.53 13.15 -3.00
C PRO A 33 10.53 12.04 -3.36
N ALA A 34 10.29 11.33 -4.45
CA ALA A 34 11.06 10.17 -4.91
C ALA A 34 11.06 8.97 -3.94
N GLY A 35 10.23 8.99 -2.90
CA GLY A 35 10.14 7.89 -1.94
C GLY A 35 9.55 6.62 -2.54
N PHE A 36 9.92 5.47 -1.98
CA PHE A 36 9.44 4.19 -2.47
C PHE A 36 9.41 3.12 -1.36
N THR A 37 8.65 2.08 -1.61
CA THR A 37 8.62 0.90 -0.73
C THR A 37 9.78 -0.02 -1.13
N HIS A 38 10.64 -0.34 -0.16
CA HIS A 38 11.80 -1.21 -0.40
C HIS A 38 11.36 -2.65 -0.69
N GLY A 39 11.88 -3.21 -1.78
CA GLY A 39 11.62 -4.59 -2.16
C GLY A 39 10.23 -4.82 -2.73
N THR A 40 9.83 -6.06 -2.76
CA THR A 40 8.51 -6.47 -3.24
C THR A 40 7.71 -7.08 -2.09
N HIS A 41 6.39 -7.11 -2.24
CA HIS A 41 5.51 -7.67 -1.20
C HIS A 41 4.22 -8.20 -1.81
N ARG A 42 3.49 -8.96 -0.99
CA ARG A 42 2.17 -9.49 -1.35
C ARG A 42 1.19 -9.15 -0.24
N HIS A 43 -0.07 -8.98 -0.62
CA HIS A 43 -1.18 -8.88 0.32
C HIS A 43 -2.02 -10.15 0.16
N PRO A 44 -1.89 -11.14 1.06
CA PRO A 44 -2.59 -12.42 0.88
C PRO A 44 -4.10 -12.29 0.74
N ALA A 45 -4.70 -11.30 1.40
CA ALA A 45 -6.15 -11.04 1.32
C ALA A 45 -6.51 -9.98 0.28
N GLY A 46 -5.52 -9.44 -0.45
CA GLY A 46 -5.72 -8.31 -1.34
C GLY A 46 -5.71 -6.99 -0.60
N ALA A 47 -5.85 -5.90 -1.34
CA ALA A 47 -5.86 -4.55 -0.77
C ALA A 47 -6.74 -3.62 -1.58
N TYR A 48 -7.39 -2.68 -0.87
CA TYR A 48 -8.18 -1.61 -1.47
C TYR A 48 -7.44 -0.31 -1.20
N VAL A 49 -6.94 0.33 -2.25
CA VAL A 49 -6.07 1.51 -2.13
C VAL A 49 -6.79 2.76 -2.62
N TYR A 50 -6.65 3.84 -1.87
CA TYR A 50 -7.15 5.15 -2.25
C TYR A 50 -6.02 6.18 -2.11
N VAL A 51 -5.75 6.94 -3.18
CA VAL A 51 -4.71 7.96 -3.16
C VAL A 51 -5.27 9.24 -2.56
N ILE A 52 -4.65 9.70 -1.47
CA ILE A 52 -5.10 10.88 -0.72
C ILE A 52 -4.50 12.15 -1.33
N ASP A 53 -3.21 12.12 -1.65
CA ASP A 53 -2.47 13.31 -2.08
C ASP A 53 -1.35 12.91 -3.02
N GLY A 54 -1.04 13.77 -3.98
CA GLY A 54 0.02 13.53 -4.95
C GLY A 54 -0.32 12.46 -5.96
N SER A 55 0.70 11.72 -6.40
CA SER A 55 0.55 10.62 -7.35
C SER A 55 1.48 9.47 -6.97
N VAL A 56 0.99 8.25 -7.15
CA VAL A 56 1.76 7.05 -6.82
C VAL A 56 1.80 6.12 -8.03
N MET A 57 2.88 5.37 -8.14
CA MET A 57 3.06 4.39 -9.21
C MET A 57 2.98 2.99 -8.61
N PHE A 58 2.09 2.16 -9.16
CA PHE A 58 1.92 0.78 -8.74
C PHE A 58 2.15 -0.18 -9.90
N GLY A 59 2.84 -1.27 -9.62
CA GLY A 59 2.97 -2.39 -10.55
C GLY A 59 2.68 -3.70 -9.84
N LEU A 60 1.91 -4.57 -10.48
CA LEU A 60 1.57 -5.90 -9.98
C LEU A 60 2.13 -6.96 -10.93
N ASP A 61 2.77 -7.98 -10.36
CA ASP A 61 3.36 -9.08 -11.12
C ASP A 61 4.28 -8.54 -12.23
N ASP A 62 4.10 -8.96 -13.47
CA ASP A 62 4.86 -8.48 -14.63
C ASP A 62 4.09 -7.44 -15.44
N GLY A 63 2.98 -6.93 -14.90
CA GLY A 63 2.15 -5.95 -15.58
C GLY A 63 2.80 -4.59 -15.68
N GLU A 64 2.32 -3.78 -16.62
CA GLU A 64 2.77 -2.40 -16.76
C GLU A 64 2.38 -1.59 -15.52
N PRO A 65 3.33 -0.84 -14.93
CA PRO A 65 2.98 0.04 -13.82
C PRO A 65 1.97 1.10 -14.23
N VAL A 66 1.08 1.45 -13.30
CA VAL A 66 0.09 2.52 -13.49
C VAL A 66 0.37 3.66 -12.53
N VAL A 67 0.06 4.88 -12.95
CA VAL A 67 0.14 6.07 -12.11
C VAL A 67 -1.26 6.46 -11.67
N LEU A 68 -1.44 6.58 -10.36
CA LEU A 68 -2.70 6.96 -9.75
C LEU A 68 -2.52 8.31 -9.08
N LYS A 69 -3.50 9.19 -9.28
CA LYS A 69 -3.52 10.53 -8.72
C LYS A 69 -4.48 10.60 -7.54
N ALA A 70 -4.36 11.66 -6.76
CA ALA A 70 -5.26 11.93 -5.64
C ALA A 70 -6.73 11.78 -6.08
N GLY A 71 -7.50 11.05 -5.29
CA GLY A 71 -8.90 10.76 -5.57
C GLY A 71 -9.14 9.48 -6.36
N GLU A 72 -8.09 8.85 -6.88
CA GLU A 72 -8.21 7.59 -7.62
C GLU A 72 -7.97 6.39 -6.69
N SER A 73 -8.55 5.27 -7.05
CA SER A 73 -8.45 4.05 -6.26
C SER A 73 -7.92 2.90 -7.10
N PHE A 74 -7.43 1.88 -6.39
CA PHE A 74 -6.81 0.71 -7.01
C PHE A 74 -7.10 -0.51 -6.16
N TYR A 75 -7.36 -1.64 -6.81
CA TYR A 75 -7.57 -2.91 -6.14
C TYR A 75 -6.40 -3.85 -6.45
N GLU A 76 -5.77 -4.37 -5.40
CA GLU A 76 -4.75 -5.40 -5.52
C GLU A 76 -5.39 -6.75 -5.22
N PRO A 77 -5.46 -7.67 -6.20
CA PRO A 77 -6.04 -9.00 -5.96
C PRO A 77 -5.26 -9.78 -4.91
N PRO A 78 -5.92 -10.72 -4.19
CA PRO A 78 -5.22 -11.55 -3.22
C PRO A 78 -4.01 -12.25 -3.81
N GLY A 79 -2.86 -12.12 -3.13
CA GLY A 79 -1.64 -12.82 -3.49
C GLY A 79 -0.85 -12.26 -4.67
N ALA A 80 -1.32 -11.21 -5.33
CA ALA A 80 -0.56 -10.57 -6.40
C ALA A 80 0.76 -10.00 -5.85
N LEU A 81 1.84 -10.12 -6.63
CA LEU A 81 3.13 -9.55 -6.24
C LEU A 81 3.13 -8.06 -6.52
N HIS A 82 3.25 -7.25 -5.48
CA HIS A 82 3.38 -5.81 -5.62
C HIS A 82 4.83 -5.48 -5.91
N SER A 83 5.14 -5.37 -7.20
CA SER A 83 6.51 -5.24 -7.68
C SER A 83 6.98 -3.79 -7.73
N VAL A 84 6.06 -2.84 -7.87
CA VAL A 84 6.37 -1.40 -7.87
C VAL A 84 5.40 -0.68 -6.95
N SER A 85 5.93 0.08 -5.99
CA SER A 85 5.15 0.95 -5.13
C SER A 85 6.01 2.14 -4.75
N ARG A 86 5.68 3.31 -5.33
CA ARG A 86 6.50 4.49 -5.11
C ARG A 86 5.75 5.77 -5.42
N ASN A 87 6.30 6.87 -4.92
CA ASN A 87 5.87 8.20 -5.35
C ASN A 87 6.22 8.37 -6.84
N ALA A 88 5.28 8.77 -7.65
CA ALA A 88 5.51 9.02 -9.06
C ALA A 88 6.27 10.35 -9.30
N SER A 89 6.29 11.23 -8.30
CA SER A 89 6.97 12.54 -8.38
C SER A 89 8.29 12.53 -7.63
N GLN A 90 9.27 13.22 -8.19
CA GLN A 90 10.55 13.47 -7.50
C GLN A 90 10.56 14.81 -6.75
N GLU A 91 9.48 15.58 -6.85
CA GLU A 91 9.43 16.93 -6.31
C GLU A 91 8.36 17.11 -5.23
N LEU A 92 7.25 16.39 -5.31
CA LEU A 92 6.10 16.54 -4.42
C LEU A 92 5.90 15.27 -3.59
N PRO A 93 5.42 15.41 -2.35
CA PRO A 93 5.07 14.23 -1.55
C PRO A 93 3.83 13.54 -2.08
N ALA A 94 3.61 12.31 -1.65
CA ALA A 94 2.41 11.56 -1.96
C ALA A 94 1.94 10.78 -0.74
N SER A 95 0.64 10.50 -0.67
CA SER A 95 0.09 9.67 0.39
C SER A 95 -1.11 8.87 -0.11
N LEU A 96 -1.28 7.71 0.49
CA LEU A 96 -2.40 6.82 0.20
C LEU A 96 -2.89 6.17 1.49
N ILE A 97 -4.08 5.60 1.42
CA ILE A 97 -4.61 4.73 2.47
C ILE A 97 -4.91 3.38 1.83
N ALA A 98 -4.56 2.31 2.51
CA ALA A 98 -4.83 0.94 2.06
C ALA A 98 -5.69 0.25 3.11
N PHE A 99 -6.77 -0.40 2.65
CA PHE A 99 -7.69 -1.15 3.49
C PHE A 99 -7.54 -2.65 3.20
N PHE A 100 -7.61 -3.44 4.26
CA PHE A 100 -7.53 -4.90 4.18
C PHE A 100 -8.73 -5.50 4.91
N VAL A 101 -9.32 -6.54 4.34
CA VAL A 101 -10.36 -7.33 5.00
C VAL A 101 -9.75 -8.70 5.25
N LEU A 102 -9.48 -9.00 6.51
CA LEU A 102 -8.64 -10.13 6.93
C LEU A 102 -9.43 -11.13 7.77
N ASP A 103 -9.02 -12.40 7.69
CA ASP A 103 -9.38 -13.35 8.73
C ASP A 103 -8.62 -12.97 10.00
N GLU A 104 -9.20 -13.28 11.15
CA GLU A 104 -8.55 -12.98 12.43
C GLU A 104 -7.18 -13.68 12.50
N GLY A 105 -6.14 -12.90 12.80
CA GLY A 105 -4.77 -13.40 12.87
C GLY A 105 -4.03 -13.46 11.54
N GLU A 106 -4.69 -13.13 10.43
CA GLU A 106 -4.05 -13.11 9.11
C GLU A 106 -3.18 -11.87 8.94
N CYS A 107 -2.00 -12.04 8.33
CA CYS A 107 -1.13 -10.90 8.03
C CYS A 107 -1.61 -10.15 6.79
N ALA A 108 -1.69 -8.81 6.90
CA ALA A 108 -2.09 -7.97 5.78
C ALA A 108 -1.03 -7.94 4.67
N THR A 109 0.24 -8.00 5.04
CA THR A 109 1.36 -7.86 4.10
C THR A 109 2.45 -8.86 4.41
N VAL A 110 2.96 -9.50 3.35
CA VAL A 110 4.13 -10.38 3.44
C VAL A 110 5.20 -9.81 2.51
N TYR A 111 6.33 -9.49 3.08
CA TYR A 111 7.45 -8.90 2.34
C TYR A 111 8.41 -9.96 1.86
N ASP A 112 8.84 -9.85 0.58
CA ASP A 112 9.93 -10.64 0.02
C ASP A 112 11.22 -9.90 0.33
N ARG A 113 11.97 -10.42 1.29
CA ARG A 113 13.24 -9.83 1.72
C ARG A 113 14.34 -10.86 1.55
N ASP A 114 15.36 -10.47 0.84
CA ASP A 114 16.54 -11.28 0.68
C ASP A 114 17.56 -11.01 1.78
#